data_8bfa774cdb38e7725356ea242b9b124d
#
_entry.id   8bfa774cdb38e7725356ea242b9b124d
#
_cell.length_a   1.000
_cell.length_b   1.000
_cell.length_c   1.000
_cell.angle_alpha   90.00
_cell.angle_beta   90.00
_cell.angle_gamma   90.00
#
_symmetry.space_group_name_H-M   'P 1'
#
loop_
_entity.id
_entity.type
_entity.pdbx_description
1 polymer ?
#
loop_
_entity_poly.entity_id
_entity_poly.type
_entity_poly.pdbx_seq_one_letter_code
_entity_poly.pdbx_strand_id
1 'polypeptide(L)'
;MILSALNQYYERLRTRIPSPVPAYGFSEEKIAYIIVLDKNGVAVDVLPNLDTSGKKPVAKLVSVPRPEKRTSGVKANFLWDKTAYVLGVEGNPDKATVKEHPWCVTAKTRETFEAFKQFHIQAFADSDDEGLAAVRLFLSQWRPEDFASLHCASEMVDANVVFKLDGEYQLIHERPAAQALWAKYLVPDEDSSRGMCLVTGENTALARLHASIKGVYGGQKAGGSLVSFNDPAYTSYGKNQGDNAPVSEAAEFAYTTALNYLLRRENRQCFSIGDASTVFWAVADDAKTAKEAEDWFSVLTNTPDDASEQSELRVSVEALSKGKPLSEIKPNLDANTRFYVLGLAPNASRLSIRYWLDTTLGQLAQNMAWHFQDLAMDPLPWREPPSVWRLLIQTAAQGKSENIPPQLAGELTRAILTGQPYPRMMLTQLVSRIRADGDLNGLRIAIMKAVLQREFRKGFISEEIPMALDVQNTNVAYRLGRLFAVLERIQEVALSRDLNSTIVDKYYGAA
;
A
#
# COMPACT_ATOMS: atom_id res chain seq x y z
N MET A 1 15.97 -10.82 2.63
CA MET A 1 15.12 -10.96 1.39
C MET A 1 13.79 -10.25 1.61
N ILE A 2 13.15 -9.73 0.56
CA ILE A 2 11.88 -8.98 0.66
C ILE A 2 10.78 -9.80 1.38
N LEU A 3 10.55 -11.04 0.93
CA LEU A 3 9.50 -11.88 1.51
C LEU A 3 9.75 -12.20 2.99
N SER A 4 11.01 -12.46 3.38
CA SER A 4 11.38 -12.71 4.79
C SER A 4 11.16 -11.46 5.65
N ALA A 5 11.49 -10.27 5.12
CA ALA A 5 11.28 -9.01 5.84
C ALA A 5 9.77 -8.71 6.03
N LEU A 6 8.95 -8.98 5.01
CA LEU A 6 7.49 -8.84 5.12
C LEU A 6 6.87 -9.89 6.05
N ASN A 7 7.38 -11.12 6.04
CA ASN A 7 6.95 -12.16 6.98
C ASN A 7 7.24 -11.75 8.43
N GLN A 8 8.44 -11.24 8.74
CA GLN A 8 8.78 -10.71 10.06
C GLN A 8 7.88 -9.51 10.45
N TYR A 9 7.55 -8.65 9.47
CA TYR A 9 6.64 -7.54 9.71
C TYR A 9 5.23 -8.01 10.06
N TYR A 10 4.71 -9.05 9.37
CA TYR A 10 3.44 -9.68 9.70
C TYR A 10 3.41 -10.18 11.15
N GLU A 11 4.45 -10.92 11.58
CA GLU A 11 4.55 -11.41 12.97
C GLU A 11 4.52 -10.25 13.96
N ARG A 12 5.24 -9.16 13.70
CA ARG A 12 5.17 -7.96 14.55
C ARG A 12 3.77 -7.34 14.59
N LEU A 13 3.06 -7.30 13.48
CA LEU A 13 1.67 -6.80 13.47
C LEU A 13 0.75 -7.68 14.32
N ARG A 14 0.99 -9.00 14.32
CA ARG A 14 0.22 -9.95 15.10
C ARG A 14 0.40 -9.79 16.62
N THR A 15 1.53 -9.26 17.08
CA THR A 15 1.76 -9.00 18.51
C THR A 15 1.03 -7.77 19.04
N ARG A 16 0.49 -6.91 18.17
CA ARG A 16 -0.31 -5.75 18.60
C ARG A 16 -1.68 -6.17 19.13
N ILE A 17 -2.20 -5.44 20.12
CA ILE A 17 -3.52 -5.70 20.71
C ILE A 17 -4.39 -4.42 20.58
N PRO A 18 -5.49 -4.45 19.82
CA PRO A 18 -5.90 -5.52 18.91
C PRO A 18 -4.93 -5.65 17.72
N SER A 19 -4.82 -6.86 17.16
CA SER A 19 -4.00 -7.08 15.97
C SER A 19 -4.64 -6.39 14.77
N PRO A 20 -3.89 -5.57 14.00
CA PRO A 20 -4.42 -4.88 12.81
C PRO A 20 -4.49 -5.79 11.58
N VAL A 21 -4.06 -7.03 11.68
CA VAL A 21 -4.08 -8.01 10.60
C VAL A 21 -4.65 -9.35 11.08
N PRO A 22 -5.33 -10.09 10.20
CA PRO A 22 -5.92 -11.38 10.56
C PRO A 22 -4.84 -12.44 10.87
N ALA A 23 -5.22 -13.46 11.64
CA ALA A 23 -4.41 -14.65 11.85
C ALA A 23 -4.32 -15.48 10.56
N TYR A 24 -3.32 -16.39 10.47
CA TYR A 24 -3.26 -17.37 9.40
C TYR A 24 -4.57 -18.16 9.29
N GLY A 25 -5.06 -18.28 8.07
CA GLY A 25 -6.36 -18.92 7.82
C GLY A 25 -7.58 -18.01 7.99
N PHE A 26 -7.40 -16.74 8.36
CA PHE A 26 -8.47 -15.76 8.46
C PHE A 26 -8.29 -14.63 7.42
N SER A 27 -9.38 -13.92 7.10
CA SER A 27 -9.36 -12.71 6.28
C SER A 27 -10.29 -11.66 6.85
N GLU A 28 -10.02 -10.38 6.53
CA GLU A 28 -10.96 -9.29 6.85
C GLU A 28 -11.94 -9.13 5.71
N GLU A 29 -13.19 -9.47 5.99
CA GLU A 29 -14.28 -9.39 5.02
C GLU A 29 -15.36 -8.41 5.46
N LYS A 30 -16.04 -7.80 4.49
CA LYS A 30 -17.17 -6.93 4.75
C LYS A 30 -18.37 -7.75 5.14
N ILE A 31 -18.73 -7.75 6.42
CA ILE A 31 -19.89 -8.44 6.97
C ILE A 31 -20.97 -7.40 7.32
N ALA A 32 -22.11 -7.46 6.65
CA ALA A 32 -23.15 -6.46 6.80
C ALA A 32 -24.17 -6.81 7.89
N TYR A 33 -24.40 -8.10 8.15
CA TYR A 33 -25.43 -8.54 9.12
C TYR A 33 -24.93 -9.71 9.96
N ILE A 34 -25.49 -9.79 11.17
CA ILE A 34 -25.23 -10.84 12.16
C ILE A 34 -26.56 -11.52 12.47
N ILE A 35 -26.68 -12.81 12.17
CA ILE A 35 -27.85 -13.61 12.52
C ILE A 35 -27.69 -14.10 13.96
N VAL A 36 -28.60 -13.73 14.83
CA VAL A 36 -28.60 -14.13 16.24
C VAL A 36 -29.46 -15.39 16.38
N LEU A 37 -28.83 -16.46 16.90
CA LEU A 37 -29.47 -17.75 17.11
C LEU A 37 -29.68 -18.02 18.60
N ASP A 38 -30.83 -18.59 18.97
CA ASP A 38 -30.99 -19.19 20.28
C ASP A 38 -30.30 -20.59 20.33
N LYS A 39 -30.25 -21.21 21.52
CA LYS A 39 -29.62 -22.54 21.71
C LYS A 39 -30.37 -23.66 20.95
N ASN A 40 -31.59 -23.44 20.53
CA ASN A 40 -32.41 -24.39 19.75
C ASN A 40 -32.22 -24.20 18.24
N GLY A 41 -31.40 -23.25 17.82
CA GLY A 41 -31.16 -22.93 16.42
C GLY A 41 -32.27 -22.10 15.77
N VAL A 42 -33.06 -21.37 16.55
CA VAL A 42 -34.05 -20.43 16.01
C VAL A 42 -33.39 -19.07 15.82
N ALA A 43 -33.52 -18.46 14.64
CA ALA A 43 -33.10 -17.10 14.40
C ALA A 43 -34.01 -16.11 15.13
N VAL A 44 -33.54 -15.54 16.23
CA VAL A 44 -34.31 -14.64 17.11
C VAL A 44 -34.19 -13.19 16.71
N ASP A 45 -33.09 -12.81 16.06
CA ASP A 45 -32.87 -11.45 15.57
C ASP A 45 -31.83 -11.41 14.42
N VAL A 46 -31.78 -10.29 13.70
CA VAL A 46 -30.73 -9.96 12.72
C VAL A 46 -30.22 -8.55 13.00
N LEU A 47 -28.96 -8.45 13.37
CA LEU A 47 -28.32 -7.18 13.74
C LEU A 47 -27.55 -6.58 12.56
N PRO A 48 -27.81 -5.32 12.17
CA PRO A 48 -27.00 -4.62 11.19
C PRO A 48 -25.57 -4.39 11.74
N ASN A 49 -24.56 -4.73 10.96
CA ASN A 49 -23.13 -4.49 11.25
C ASN A 49 -22.56 -3.44 10.28
N LEU A 50 -23.15 -2.25 10.32
CA LEU A 50 -22.88 -1.16 9.38
C LEU A 50 -22.19 0.01 10.08
N ASP A 51 -21.26 0.63 9.37
CA ASP A 51 -20.75 1.95 9.70
C ASP A 51 -21.64 3.00 9.01
N THR A 52 -22.29 3.83 9.81
CA THR A 52 -23.21 4.87 9.37
C THR A 52 -22.60 6.28 9.49
N SER A 53 -21.31 6.42 9.80
CA SER A 53 -20.63 7.71 9.92
C SER A 53 -20.51 8.46 8.60
N GLY A 54 -20.56 7.74 7.46
CA GLY A 54 -20.47 8.28 6.12
C GLY A 54 -21.83 8.60 5.47
N LYS A 55 -21.79 9.12 4.23
CA LYS A 55 -23.03 9.43 3.45
C LYS A 55 -23.88 8.22 3.13
N LYS A 56 -23.32 7.03 3.12
CA LYS A 56 -24.03 5.75 2.90
C LYS A 56 -23.52 4.73 3.91
N PRO A 57 -24.41 3.88 4.47
CA PRO A 57 -24.01 2.78 5.33
C PRO A 57 -23.03 1.84 4.59
N VAL A 58 -21.96 1.44 5.26
CA VAL A 58 -20.94 0.53 4.72
C VAL A 58 -20.77 -0.64 5.70
N ALA A 59 -20.74 -1.87 5.19
CA ALA A 59 -20.49 -3.04 6.01
C ALA A 59 -19.12 -2.95 6.71
N LYS A 60 -19.09 -3.23 8.02
CA LYS A 60 -17.85 -3.26 8.80
C LYS A 60 -16.99 -4.45 8.40
N LEU A 61 -15.66 -4.28 8.52
CA LEU A 61 -14.71 -5.37 8.38
C LEU A 61 -14.75 -6.26 9.62
N VAL A 62 -14.84 -7.57 9.40
CA VAL A 62 -14.80 -8.60 10.45
C VAL A 62 -13.76 -9.63 10.04
N SER A 63 -12.95 -10.07 11.00
CA SER A 63 -11.99 -11.16 10.80
C SER A 63 -12.75 -12.48 10.81
N VAL A 64 -12.90 -13.10 9.64
CA VAL A 64 -13.62 -14.37 9.44
C VAL A 64 -12.67 -15.43 8.87
N PRO A 65 -12.99 -16.74 8.97
CA PRO A 65 -12.26 -17.78 8.26
C PRO A 65 -12.11 -17.44 6.78
N ARG A 66 -10.91 -17.61 6.20
CA ARG A 66 -10.62 -17.20 4.81
C ARG A 66 -11.63 -17.82 3.84
N PRO A 67 -12.09 -17.05 2.82
CA PRO A 67 -13.06 -17.59 1.86
C PRO A 67 -12.43 -18.67 0.99
N GLU A 68 -13.27 -19.65 0.63
CA GLU A 68 -12.91 -20.68 -0.34
C GLU A 68 -12.74 -20.10 -1.75
N LYS A 69 -11.72 -20.58 -2.48
CA LYS A 69 -11.52 -20.19 -3.89
C LYS A 69 -12.54 -20.89 -4.78
N ARG A 70 -13.48 -20.15 -5.34
CA ARG A 70 -14.59 -20.63 -6.18
C ARG A 70 -14.22 -20.55 -7.68
N THR A 71 -13.25 -21.33 -8.11
CA THR A 71 -12.87 -21.42 -9.53
C THR A 71 -13.72 -22.41 -10.32
N SER A 72 -14.24 -23.43 -9.66
CA SER A 72 -15.17 -24.44 -10.22
C SER A 72 -16.00 -25.04 -9.10
N GLY A 73 -17.29 -25.29 -9.37
CA GLY A 73 -18.22 -25.88 -8.41
C GLY A 73 -18.69 -24.94 -7.29
N VAL A 74 -19.59 -25.46 -6.45
CA VAL A 74 -20.16 -24.77 -5.30
C VAL A 74 -19.34 -25.13 -4.07
N LYS A 75 -18.73 -24.12 -3.41
CA LYS A 75 -17.96 -24.28 -2.17
C LYS A 75 -18.46 -23.26 -1.14
N ALA A 76 -18.79 -23.73 0.06
CA ALA A 76 -19.23 -22.90 1.17
C ALA A 76 -18.03 -22.37 1.97
N ASN A 77 -18.11 -21.14 2.48
CA ASN A 77 -17.19 -20.63 3.48
C ASN A 77 -17.55 -21.19 4.87
N PHE A 78 -16.60 -21.25 5.77
CA PHE A 78 -16.81 -21.75 7.13
C PHE A 78 -17.43 -20.67 8.04
N LEU A 79 -18.67 -20.93 8.50
CA LEU A 79 -19.44 -20.08 9.44
C LEU A 79 -19.79 -18.67 8.95
N TRP A 80 -19.65 -18.39 7.69
CA TRP A 80 -20.09 -17.14 7.05
C TRP A 80 -20.21 -17.28 5.55
N ASP A 81 -21.09 -16.56 4.91
CA ASP A 81 -21.17 -16.42 3.45
C ASP A 81 -22.22 -15.37 3.08
N LYS A 82 -22.48 -15.22 1.77
CA LYS A 82 -23.63 -14.48 1.27
C LYS A 82 -24.95 -15.16 1.60
N THR A 83 -26.04 -14.37 1.62
CA THR A 83 -27.39 -14.89 1.83
C THR A 83 -27.75 -16.05 0.90
N ALA A 84 -27.24 -16.10 -0.32
CA ALA A 84 -27.43 -17.22 -1.25
C ALA A 84 -26.92 -18.55 -0.72
N TYR A 85 -25.84 -18.55 0.09
CA TYR A 85 -25.30 -19.75 0.73
C TYR A 85 -25.89 -20.01 2.09
N VAL A 86 -26.00 -18.95 2.92
CA VAL A 86 -26.43 -19.12 4.32
C VAL A 86 -27.92 -19.32 4.44
N LEU A 87 -28.73 -18.66 3.61
CA LEU A 87 -30.19 -18.59 3.69
C LEU A 87 -30.91 -19.08 2.44
N GLY A 88 -30.21 -19.35 1.35
CA GLY A 88 -30.77 -19.84 0.10
C GLY A 88 -31.51 -18.79 -0.74
N VAL A 89 -31.18 -17.50 -0.55
CA VAL A 89 -31.85 -16.37 -1.24
C VAL A 89 -30.88 -15.44 -1.89
N GLU A 90 -31.23 -14.88 -3.04
CA GLU A 90 -30.45 -13.86 -3.76
C GLU A 90 -31.38 -12.72 -4.23
N GLY A 91 -30.77 -11.61 -4.65
CA GLY A 91 -31.49 -10.47 -5.19
C GLY A 91 -32.27 -10.85 -6.45
N ASN A 92 -33.50 -10.36 -6.55
CA ASN A 92 -34.33 -10.63 -7.72
C ASN A 92 -33.71 -9.93 -8.96
N PRO A 93 -33.29 -10.67 -10.00
CA PRO A 93 -32.72 -10.12 -11.21
C PRO A 93 -33.72 -9.34 -12.09
N ASP A 94 -35.04 -9.57 -11.89
CA ASP A 94 -36.07 -8.89 -12.64
C ASP A 94 -36.30 -7.48 -12.10
N LYS A 95 -35.85 -6.47 -12.87
CA LYS A 95 -35.98 -5.05 -12.51
C LYS A 95 -37.44 -4.57 -12.44
N ALA A 96 -38.37 -5.26 -13.07
CA ALA A 96 -39.78 -4.88 -13.05
C ALA A 96 -40.45 -5.24 -11.73
N THR A 97 -40.06 -6.37 -11.14
CA THR A 97 -40.71 -6.91 -9.92
C THR A 97 -39.86 -6.70 -8.66
N VAL A 98 -38.63 -6.24 -8.77
CA VAL A 98 -37.69 -6.08 -7.63
C VAL A 98 -38.20 -5.18 -6.51
N LYS A 99 -39.08 -4.23 -6.79
CA LYS A 99 -39.66 -3.35 -5.76
C LYS A 99 -40.68 -4.07 -4.89
N GLU A 100 -41.44 -5.03 -5.45
CA GLU A 100 -42.44 -5.81 -4.75
C GLU A 100 -41.85 -7.09 -4.16
N HIS A 101 -40.89 -7.68 -4.88
CA HIS A 101 -40.19 -8.90 -4.50
C HIS A 101 -38.70 -8.70 -4.60
N PRO A 102 -38.04 -8.11 -3.56
CA PRO A 102 -36.60 -7.76 -3.61
C PRO A 102 -35.67 -8.98 -3.64
N TRP A 103 -36.13 -10.13 -3.29
CA TRP A 103 -35.38 -11.38 -3.25
C TRP A 103 -36.11 -12.54 -3.94
N CYS A 104 -35.38 -13.57 -4.30
CA CYS A 104 -35.94 -14.80 -4.88
C CYS A 104 -35.14 -16.03 -4.45
N VAL A 105 -35.80 -17.18 -4.58
CA VAL A 105 -35.20 -18.52 -4.41
C VAL A 105 -35.06 -19.14 -5.79
N THR A 106 -33.89 -19.47 -6.21
CA THR A 106 -33.60 -20.11 -7.52
C THR A 106 -33.06 -21.54 -7.33
N ALA A 107 -32.99 -22.31 -8.39
CA ALA A 107 -32.32 -23.62 -8.36
C ALA A 107 -30.87 -23.51 -7.87
N LYS A 108 -30.18 -22.44 -8.29
CA LYS A 108 -28.80 -22.14 -7.88
C LYS A 108 -28.68 -21.82 -6.39
N THR A 109 -29.58 -20.99 -5.84
CA THR A 109 -29.54 -20.67 -4.40
C THR A 109 -29.90 -21.86 -3.54
N ARG A 110 -30.75 -22.76 -4.00
CA ARG A 110 -31.00 -24.04 -3.32
C ARG A 110 -29.78 -24.94 -3.29
N GLU A 111 -29.03 -25.02 -4.42
CA GLU A 111 -27.80 -25.79 -4.50
C GLU A 111 -26.69 -25.20 -3.58
N THR A 112 -26.52 -23.87 -3.59
CA THR A 112 -25.52 -23.19 -2.73
C THR A 112 -25.86 -23.34 -1.25
N PHE A 113 -27.14 -23.21 -0.87
CA PHE A 113 -27.58 -23.39 0.50
C PHE A 113 -27.39 -24.85 0.96
N GLU A 114 -27.76 -25.83 0.13
CA GLU A 114 -27.58 -27.23 0.48
C GLU A 114 -26.09 -27.58 0.67
N ALA A 115 -25.22 -27.05 -0.17
CA ALA A 115 -23.77 -27.20 0.00
C ALA A 115 -23.26 -26.59 1.33
N PHE A 116 -23.74 -25.40 1.68
CA PHE A 116 -23.40 -24.77 2.97
C PHE A 116 -23.93 -25.60 4.15
N LYS A 117 -25.19 -26.03 4.08
CA LYS A 117 -25.85 -26.86 5.09
C LYS A 117 -25.11 -28.18 5.33
N GLN A 118 -24.85 -28.95 4.27
CA GLN A 118 -24.19 -30.25 4.38
C GLN A 118 -22.77 -30.13 4.95
N PHE A 119 -22.03 -29.15 4.46
CA PHE A 119 -20.66 -28.87 4.97
C PHE A 119 -20.66 -28.64 6.49
N HIS A 120 -21.54 -27.78 7.00
CA HIS A 120 -21.56 -27.43 8.41
C HIS A 120 -22.18 -28.51 9.29
N ILE A 121 -23.22 -29.21 8.83
CA ILE A 121 -23.80 -30.34 9.58
C ILE A 121 -22.73 -31.43 9.78
N GLN A 122 -21.96 -31.74 8.74
CA GLN A 122 -20.89 -32.71 8.85
C GLN A 122 -19.73 -32.20 9.72
N ALA A 123 -19.32 -30.94 9.56
CA ALA A 123 -18.21 -30.35 10.32
C ALA A 123 -18.52 -30.29 11.82
N PHE A 124 -19.78 -30.13 12.23
CA PHE A 124 -20.20 -29.94 13.62
C PHE A 124 -20.82 -31.19 14.25
N ALA A 125 -20.78 -32.35 13.56
CA ALA A 125 -21.44 -33.56 14.03
C ALA A 125 -21.01 -33.99 15.45
N ASP A 126 -19.70 -33.88 15.72
CA ASP A 126 -19.08 -34.32 16.98
C ASP A 126 -18.74 -33.14 17.93
N SER A 127 -19.34 -31.96 17.72
CA SER A 127 -19.06 -30.80 18.54
C SER A 127 -20.08 -30.61 19.67
N ASP A 128 -19.60 -30.50 20.91
CA ASP A 128 -20.39 -30.19 22.10
C ASP A 128 -20.55 -28.69 22.34
N ASP A 129 -19.98 -27.82 21.47
CA ASP A 129 -20.08 -26.37 21.62
C ASP A 129 -21.49 -25.86 21.31
N GLU A 130 -22.09 -25.11 22.24
CA GLU A 130 -23.45 -24.61 22.13
C GLU A 130 -23.68 -23.75 20.87
N GLY A 131 -22.71 -22.91 20.49
CA GLY A 131 -22.80 -22.04 19.30
C GLY A 131 -22.80 -22.84 18.01
N LEU A 132 -21.89 -23.84 17.88
CA LEU A 132 -21.83 -24.72 16.72
C LEU A 132 -23.06 -25.63 16.63
N ALA A 133 -23.59 -26.10 17.77
CA ALA A 133 -24.82 -26.87 17.84
C ALA A 133 -26.03 -26.03 17.40
N ALA A 134 -26.09 -24.77 17.82
CA ALA A 134 -27.15 -23.84 17.38
C ALA A 134 -27.14 -23.60 15.86
N VAL A 135 -25.96 -23.40 15.25
CA VAL A 135 -25.84 -23.29 13.78
C VAL A 135 -26.28 -24.57 13.08
N ARG A 136 -25.86 -25.74 13.59
CA ARG A 136 -26.27 -27.04 13.04
C ARG A 136 -27.78 -27.24 13.07
N LEU A 137 -28.45 -26.90 14.19
CA LEU A 137 -29.89 -26.97 14.35
C LEU A 137 -30.58 -25.98 13.42
N PHE A 138 -30.12 -24.73 13.38
CA PHE A 138 -30.63 -23.72 12.46
C PHE A 138 -30.64 -24.22 11.01
N LEU A 139 -29.48 -24.66 10.50
CA LEU A 139 -29.34 -25.15 9.12
C LEU A 139 -30.21 -26.38 8.85
N SER A 140 -30.47 -27.21 9.86
CA SER A 140 -31.35 -28.38 9.72
C SER A 140 -32.83 -28.02 9.57
N GLN A 141 -33.26 -26.95 10.24
CA GLN A 141 -34.68 -26.52 10.31
C GLN A 141 -34.99 -25.42 9.30
N TRP A 142 -34.03 -24.60 8.88
CA TRP A 142 -34.21 -23.43 8.03
C TRP A 142 -34.75 -23.77 6.64
N ARG A 143 -35.72 -23.00 6.19
CA ARG A 143 -36.25 -23.06 4.82
C ARG A 143 -36.07 -21.69 4.15
N PRO A 144 -35.54 -21.61 2.92
CA PRO A 144 -35.40 -20.34 2.21
C PRO A 144 -36.68 -19.52 2.10
N GLU A 145 -37.83 -20.19 2.08
CA GLU A 145 -39.16 -19.58 2.01
C GLU A 145 -39.49 -18.75 3.25
N ASP A 146 -38.88 -19.06 4.40
CA ASP A 146 -39.11 -18.37 5.67
C ASP A 146 -38.29 -17.05 5.77
N PHE A 147 -37.50 -16.69 4.73
CA PHE A 147 -36.64 -15.52 4.73
C PHE A 147 -37.34 -14.21 5.08
N ALA A 148 -38.59 -14.02 4.62
CA ALA A 148 -39.37 -12.82 4.92
C ALA A 148 -39.68 -12.63 6.42
N SER A 149 -39.56 -13.68 7.23
CA SER A 149 -39.76 -13.60 8.68
C SER A 149 -38.61 -12.96 9.44
N LEU A 150 -37.44 -12.86 8.81
CA LEU A 150 -36.24 -12.28 9.45
C LEU A 150 -36.32 -10.75 9.50
N HIS A 151 -35.84 -10.18 10.59
CA HIS A 151 -35.60 -8.75 10.69
C HIS A 151 -34.58 -8.31 9.62
N CYS A 152 -34.79 -7.16 9.00
CA CYS A 152 -33.96 -6.63 7.91
C CYS A 152 -33.86 -7.55 6.66
N ALA A 153 -34.84 -8.41 6.40
CA ALA A 153 -34.81 -9.37 5.29
C ALA A 153 -34.47 -8.68 3.93
N SER A 154 -35.20 -7.63 3.59
CA SER A 154 -35.02 -6.94 2.30
C SER A 154 -33.67 -6.25 2.16
N GLU A 155 -33.14 -5.68 3.24
CA GLU A 155 -31.91 -4.93 3.27
C GLU A 155 -30.65 -5.83 3.25
N MET A 156 -30.75 -7.07 3.75
CA MET A 156 -29.62 -7.99 3.84
C MET A 156 -29.41 -8.86 2.60
N VAL A 157 -30.26 -8.74 1.60
CA VAL A 157 -30.15 -9.50 0.34
C VAL A 157 -28.75 -9.30 -0.29
N ASP A 158 -28.13 -10.41 -0.73
CA ASP A 158 -26.77 -10.48 -1.31
C ASP A 158 -25.63 -10.04 -0.38
N ALA A 159 -25.93 -9.73 0.88
CA ALA A 159 -24.92 -9.37 1.87
C ALA A 159 -24.21 -10.60 2.45
N ASN A 160 -22.98 -10.39 2.91
CA ASN A 160 -22.29 -11.37 3.75
C ASN A 160 -22.83 -11.32 5.17
N VAL A 161 -23.07 -12.49 5.73
CA VAL A 161 -23.63 -12.67 7.07
C VAL A 161 -22.78 -13.64 7.91
N VAL A 162 -22.79 -13.44 9.21
CA VAL A 162 -22.17 -14.31 10.23
C VAL A 162 -23.19 -14.69 11.29
N PHE A 163 -22.82 -15.57 12.21
CA PHE A 163 -23.68 -16.03 13.30
C PHE A 163 -23.20 -15.60 14.66
N LYS A 164 -24.13 -15.39 15.58
CA LYS A 164 -23.92 -15.08 16.98
C LYS A 164 -24.93 -15.86 17.83
N LEU A 165 -24.51 -16.32 19.01
CA LEU A 165 -25.43 -16.93 19.97
C LEU A 165 -26.12 -15.82 20.79
N ASP A 166 -27.40 -15.96 21.04
CA ASP A 166 -28.18 -15.00 21.84
C ASP A 166 -27.61 -14.88 23.26
N GLY A 167 -27.55 -13.64 23.77
CA GLY A 167 -26.95 -13.32 25.06
C GLY A 167 -25.43 -13.26 25.09
N GLU A 168 -24.72 -13.61 24.01
CA GLU A 168 -23.25 -13.51 23.92
C GLU A 168 -22.80 -12.30 23.12
N TYR A 169 -21.55 -11.82 23.37
CA TYR A 169 -20.92 -10.76 22.56
C TYR A 169 -20.09 -11.31 21.42
N GLN A 170 -19.56 -12.52 21.58
CA GLN A 170 -18.66 -13.18 20.65
C GLN A 170 -19.41 -13.76 19.46
N LEU A 171 -18.84 -13.62 18.25
CA LEU A 171 -19.34 -14.30 17.07
C LEU A 171 -19.02 -15.80 17.12
N ILE A 172 -19.87 -16.65 16.53
CA ILE A 172 -19.72 -18.12 16.64
C ILE A 172 -18.39 -18.60 16.05
N HIS A 173 -17.90 -18.00 14.95
CA HIS A 173 -16.62 -18.36 14.36
C HIS A 173 -15.39 -17.95 15.20
N GLU A 174 -15.56 -17.07 16.19
CA GLU A 174 -14.50 -16.65 17.12
C GLU A 174 -14.37 -17.58 18.33
N ARG A 175 -15.34 -18.46 18.56
CA ARG A 175 -15.35 -19.39 19.68
C ARG A 175 -14.18 -20.39 19.57
N PRO A 176 -13.53 -20.78 20.68
CA PRO A 176 -12.38 -21.69 20.66
C PRO A 176 -12.65 -23.01 19.91
N ALA A 177 -13.86 -23.57 20.05
CA ALA A 177 -14.24 -24.79 19.35
C ALA A 177 -14.30 -24.59 17.83
N ALA A 178 -14.86 -23.47 17.37
CA ALA A 178 -14.91 -23.12 15.95
C ALA A 178 -13.50 -22.90 15.38
N GLN A 179 -12.64 -22.20 16.12
CA GLN A 179 -11.24 -21.99 15.72
C GLN A 179 -10.44 -23.30 15.65
N ALA A 180 -10.65 -24.20 16.62
CA ALA A 180 -10.00 -25.51 16.63
C ALA A 180 -10.46 -26.39 15.44
N LEU A 181 -11.74 -26.34 15.09
CA LEU A 181 -12.26 -27.02 13.90
C LEU A 181 -11.69 -26.39 12.62
N TRP A 182 -11.69 -25.07 12.52
CA TRP A 182 -11.13 -24.38 11.34
C TRP A 182 -9.64 -24.70 11.15
N ALA A 183 -8.88 -24.79 12.25
CA ALA A 183 -7.47 -25.17 12.18
C ALA A 183 -7.26 -26.56 11.54
N LYS A 184 -8.19 -27.53 11.72
CA LYS A 184 -8.13 -28.82 11.05
C LYS A 184 -8.31 -28.72 9.53
N TYR A 185 -9.16 -27.80 9.06
CA TYR A 185 -9.36 -27.52 7.64
C TYR A 185 -8.19 -26.76 6.98
N LEU A 186 -7.33 -26.14 7.80
CA LEU A 186 -6.12 -25.47 7.32
C LEU A 186 -4.92 -26.42 7.22
N VAL A 187 -5.04 -27.65 7.70
CA VAL A 187 -3.99 -28.65 7.49
C VAL A 187 -3.97 -29.02 6.01
N PRO A 188 -2.82 -28.86 5.33
CA PRO A 188 -2.72 -29.17 3.90
C PRO A 188 -3.01 -30.65 3.66
N ASP A 189 -3.67 -30.94 2.53
CA ASP A 189 -3.91 -32.32 2.09
C ASP A 189 -2.59 -33.08 1.98
N GLU A 190 -2.63 -34.42 2.16
CA GLU A 190 -1.46 -35.30 2.03
C GLU A 190 -0.80 -35.20 0.65
N ASP A 191 -1.58 -34.89 -0.38
CA ASP A 191 -1.13 -34.66 -1.76
C ASP A 191 -0.52 -33.27 -2.01
N SER A 192 -0.49 -32.40 -1.00
CA SER A 192 0.12 -31.06 -1.13
C SER A 192 1.61 -31.17 -1.39
N SER A 193 2.12 -30.42 -2.36
CA SER A 193 3.58 -30.30 -2.59
C SER A 193 4.26 -29.82 -1.32
N ARG A 194 5.21 -30.62 -0.81
CA ARG A 194 5.98 -30.29 0.40
C ARG A 194 7.43 -30.05 0.04
N GLY A 195 8.04 -29.10 0.72
CA GLY A 195 9.44 -28.77 0.49
C GLY A 195 9.97 -27.73 1.46
N MET A 196 11.24 -27.39 1.32
CA MET A 196 11.87 -26.36 2.13
C MET A 196 11.40 -24.97 1.68
N CYS A 197 10.77 -24.25 2.59
CA CYS A 197 10.33 -22.87 2.35
C CYS A 197 11.53 -21.93 2.27
N LEU A 198 11.66 -21.17 1.19
CA LEU A 198 12.73 -20.18 1.01
C LEU A 198 12.64 -18.99 1.97
N VAL A 199 11.49 -18.79 2.63
CA VAL A 199 11.27 -17.66 3.55
C VAL A 199 11.58 -18.07 5.00
N THR A 200 11.10 -19.25 5.44
CA THR A 200 11.23 -19.71 6.83
C THR A 200 12.32 -20.74 7.02
N GLY A 201 12.76 -21.44 5.98
CA GLY A 201 13.71 -22.56 6.09
C GLY A 201 13.10 -23.86 6.60
N GLU A 202 11.78 -23.94 6.80
CA GLU A 202 11.07 -25.11 7.29
C GLU A 202 10.60 -25.99 6.14
N ASN A 203 10.55 -27.33 6.39
CA ASN A 203 9.98 -28.28 5.43
C ASN A 203 8.48 -28.43 5.70
N THR A 204 7.66 -27.83 4.83
CA THR A 204 6.22 -27.72 5.02
C THR A 204 5.48 -27.69 3.68
N ALA A 205 4.15 -27.63 3.72
CA ALA A 205 3.34 -27.46 2.51
C ALA A 205 3.65 -26.14 1.79
N LEU A 206 3.81 -26.21 0.48
CA LEU A 206 4.15 -25.08 -0.38
C LEU A 206 2.90 -24.49 -1.03
N ALA A 207 2.84 -23.16 -1.07
CA ALA A 207 1.77 -22.45 -1.75
C ALA A 207 1.87 -22.65 -3.27
N ARG A 208 0.89 -23.29 -3.87
CA ARG A 208 0.82 -23.45 -5.33
C ARG A 208 0.61 -22.12 -6.05
N LEU A 209 -0.23 -21.25 -5.51
CA LEU A 209 -0.54 -19.92 -6.02
C LEU A 209 -0.48 -18.91 -4.87
N HIS A 210 0.08 -17.74 -5.15
CA HIS A 210 0.15 -16.65 -4.19
C HIS A 210 -1.05 -15.70 -4.35
N ALA A 211 -1.50 -15.12 -3.24
CA ALA A 211 -2.60 -14.17 -3.23
C ALA A 211 -2.21 -12.85 -3.91
N SER A 212 -3.21 -12.16 -4.45
CA SER A 212 -3.02 -10.88 -5.12
C SER A 212 -2.74 -9.76 -4.14
N ILE A 213 -1.78 -8.90 -4.48
CA ILE A 213 -1.47 -7.66 -3.78
C ILE A 213 -2.35 -6.55 -4.34
N LYS A 214 -3.14 -5.93 -3.48
CA LYS A 214 -4.11 -4.88 -3.82
C LYS A 214 -3.57 -3.50 -3.40
N GLY A 215 -4.10 -2.43 -3.99
CA GLY A 215 -3.79 -1.06 -3.56
C GLY A 215 -2.56 -0.43 -4.21
N VAL A 216 -1.84 -1.13 -5.10
CA VAL A 216 -0.76 -0.53 -5.89
C VAL A 216 -1.36 0.47 -6.88
N TYR A 217 -0.83 1.70 -6.88
CA TYR A 217 -1.29 2.78 -7.75
C TYR A 217 -1.21 2.40 -9.24
N GLY A 218 -2.24 2.68 -10.00
CA GLY A 218 -2.33 2.29 -11.41
C GLY A 218 -2.54 0.79 -11.67
N GLY A 219 -2.58 -0.04 -10.61
CA GLY A 219 -2.83 -1.47 -10.71
C GLY A 219 -4.30 -1.84 -10.89
N GLN A 220 -4.55 -3.11 -11.18
CA GLN A 220 -5.91 -3.64 -11.32
C GLN A 220 -6.61 -3.69 -9.95
N LYS A 221 -7.94 -3.49 -9.93
CA LYS A 221 -8.75 -3.59 -8.69
C LYS A 221 -8.67 -4.98 -8.03
N ALA A 222 -8.53 -6.03 -8.84
CA ALA A 222 -8.34 -7.41 -8.36
C ALA A 222 -6.96 -7.63 -7.71
N GLY A 223 -6.02 -6.69 -7.89
CA GLY A 223 -4.64 -6.78 -7.46
C GLY A 223 -3.72 -7.37 -8.52
N GLY A 224 -2.42 -7.38 -8.22
CA GLY A 224 -1.37 -7.98 -9.04
C GLY A 224 -0.58 -9.03 -8.26
N SER A 225 0.02 -9.98 -8.94
CA SER A 225 0.84 -11.02 -8.32
C SER A 225 2.29 -10.55 -8.16
N LEU A 226 2.85 -10.71 -6.96
CA LEU A 226 4.28 -10.49 -6.74
C LEU A 226 5.12 -11.71 -7.15
N VAL A 227 4.62 -12.91 -6.85
CA VAL A 227 5.20 -14.19 -7.26
C VAL A 227 4.14 -14.96 -8.05
N SER A 228 4.44 -15.32 -9.31
CA SER A 228 3.49 -16.03 -10.17
C SER A 228 4.21 -16.71 -11.34
N PHE A 229 3.88 -17.98 -11.60
CA PHE A 229 4.42 -18.83 -12.65
C PHE A 229 3.26 -19.51 -13.38
N ASN A 230 2.40 -18.73 -14.02
CA ASN A 230 1.15 -19.19 -14.64
C ASN A 230 1.27 -19.47 -16.14
N ASP A 231 2.46 -19.39 -16.72
CA ASP A 231 2.73 -19.64 -18.13
C ASP A 231 3.73 -20.81 -18.28
N PRO A 232 3.56 -21.74 -19.22
CA PRO A 232 4.52 -22.81 -19.48
C PRO A 232 5.95 -22.32 -19.71
N ALA A 233 6.12 -21.11 -20.27
CA ALA A 233 7.43 -20.47 -20.44
C ALA A 233 8.18 -20.18 -19.15
N TYR A 234 7.50 -20.15 -18.00
CA TYR A 234 8.09 -19.91 -16.67
C TYR A 234 8.44 -21.20 -15.93
N THR A 235 8.13 -22.37 -16.49
CA THR A 235 8.52 -23.66 -15.90
C THR A 235 10.01 -23.91 -16.08
N SER A 236 10.66 -24.38 -15.02
CA SER A 236 12.08 -24.71 -15.03
C SER A 236 12.30 -26.03 -14.32
N TYR A 237 13.16 -26.90 -14.86
CA TYR A 237 13.49 -28.20 -14.27
C TYR A 237 12.27 -29.07 -13.96
N GLY A 238 11.22 -29.05 -14.81
CA GLY A 238 9.98 -29.78 -14.61
C GLY A 238 9.10 -29.30 -13.46
N LYS A 239 9.41 -28.13 -12.83
CA LYS A 239 8.64 -27.55 -11.74
C LYS A 239 7.45 -26.77 -12.27
N ASN A 240 6.30 -26.91 -11.60
CA ASN A 240 5.07 -26.24 -11.96
C ASN A 240 4.72 -25.14 -10.96
N GLN A 241 4.22 -24.01 -11.43
CA GLN A 241 3.68 -22.91 -10.61
C GLN A 241 4.57 -22.58 -9.40
N GLY A 242 4.03 -22.65 -8.17
CA GLY A 242 4.71 -22.31 -6.92
C GLY A 242 5.97 -23.11 -6.62
N ASP A 243 6.12 -24.31 -7.20
CA ASP A 243 7.34 -25.13 -7.02
C ASP A 243 8.60 -24.44 -7.57
N ASN A 244 8.44 -23.47 -8.50
CA ASN A 244 9.55 -22.67 -9.03
C ASN A 244 10.09 -21.65 -8.01
N ALA A 245 9.29 -21.26 -7.00
CA ALA A 245 9.69 -20.41 -5.88
C ALA A 245 9.03 -20.95 -4.61
N PRO A 246 9.59 -22.02 -4.01
CA PRO A 246 8.95 -22.74 -2.92
C PRO A 246 8.83 -21.85 -1.68
N VAL A 247 7.62 -21.39 -1.42
CA VAL A 247 7.23 -20.58 -0.26
C VAL A 247 6.07 -21.31 0.43
N SER A 248 6.14 -21.49 1.74
CA SER A 248 5.06 -22.13 2.49
C SER A 248 3.76 -21.35 2.42
N GLU A 249 2.62 -22.02 2.56
CA GLU A 249 1.30 -21.37 2.60
C GLU A 249 1.23 -20.32 3.72
N ALA A 250 1.81 -20.60 4.89
CA ALA A 250 1.86 -19.67 6.01
C ALA A 250 2.70 -18.42 5.67
N ALA A 251 3.89 -18.59 5.06
CA ALA A 251 4.74 -17.47 4.68
C ALA A 251 4.13 -16.68 3.51
N GLU A 252 3.45 -17.35 2.57
CA GLU A 252 2.71 -16.70 1.50
C GLU A 252 1.61 -15.80 2.07
N PHE A 253 0.80 -16.32 2.97
CA PHE A 253 -0.23 -15.57 3.65
C PHE A 253 0.34 -14.39 4.44
N ALA A 254 1.42 -14.61 5.18
CA ALA A 254 2.05 -13.59 6.02
C ALA A 254 2.55 -12.41 5.19
N TYR A 255 3.37 -12.65 4.13
CA TYR A 255 3.92 -11.55 3.35
C TYR A 255 2.85 -10.83 2.52
N THR A 256 1.86 -11.54 1.99
CA THR A 256 0.78 -10.91 1.21
C THR A 256 -0.14 -10.06 2.10
N THR A 257 -0.44 -10.54 3.30
CA THR A 257 -1.21 -9.79 4.30
C THR A 257 -0.45 -8.54 4.75
N ALA A 258 0.84 -8.66 5.09
CA ALA A 258 1.69 -7.53 5.48
C ALA A 258 1.77 -6.47 4.38
N LEU A 259 1.97 -6.90 3.14
CA LEU A 259 2.09 -5.96 2.02
C LEU A 259 0.76 -5.28 1.71
N ASN A 260 -0.37 -6.02 1.74
CA ASN A 260 -1.70 -5.44 1.61
C ASN A 260 -2.00 -4.45 2.74
N TYR A 261 -1.54 -4.72 3.97
CA TYR A 261 -1.68 -3.80 5.10
C TYR A 261 -0.87 -2.51 4.87
N LEU A 262 0.40 -2.61 4.45
CA LEU A 262 1.26 -1.45 4.16
C LEU A 262 0.69 -0.56 3.05
N LEU A 263 0.03 -1.15 2.05
CA LEU A 263 -0.55 -0.42 0.92
C LEU A 263 -1.88 0.29 1.25
N ARG A 264 -2.46 0.08 2.44
CA ARG A 264 -3.64 0.83 2.89
C ARG A 264 -3.27 2.29 3.14
N ARG A 265 -4.03 3.22 2.57
CA ARG A 265 -3.78 4.66 2.70
C ARG A 265 -3.90 5.14 4.14
N GLU A 266 -4.80 4.54 4.90
CA GLU A 266 -5.08 4.89 6.30
C GLU A 266 -3.87 4.66 7.21
N ASN A 267 -2.99 3.73 6.86
CA ASN A 267 -1.78 3.42 7.64
C ASN A 267 -0.65 4.41 7.42
N ARG A 268 -0.74 5.26 6.36
CA ARG A 268 0.28 6.26 6.00
C ARG A 268 1.72 5.70 5.85
N GLN A 269 1.83 4.39 5.61
CA GLN A 269 3.10 3.70 5.33
C GLN A 269 3.30 3.46 3.83
N CYS A 270 2.51 4.15 3.00
CA CYS A 270 2.58 4.11 1.56
C CYS A 270 2.50 5.53 1.00
N PHE A 271 3.40 5.86 0.08
CA PHE A 271 3.33 7.05 -0.76
C PHE A 271 3.56 6.69 -2.22
N SER A 272 3.02 7.49 -3.12
CA SER A 272 3.14 7.25 -4.56
C SER A 272 3.99 8.32 -5.22
N ILE A 273 4.97 7.90 -6.02
CA ILE A 273 5.80 8.80 -6.82
C ILE A 273 5.87 8.25 -8.24
N GLY A 274 5.35 9.02 -9.19
CA GLY A 274 5.24 8.58 -10.59
C GLY A 274 4.31 7.36 -10.71
N ASP A 275 4.81 6.27 -11.28
CA ASP A 275 4.09 5.00 -11.47
C ASP A 275 4.27 4.01 -10.31
N ALA A 276 5.09 4.36 -9.30
CA ALA A 276 5.43 3.46 -8.21
C ALA A 276 4.70 3.79 -6.91
N SER A 277 4.15 2.76 -6.27
CA SER A 277 3.75 2.78 -4.87
C SER A 277 4.93 2.36 -4.02
N THR A 278 5.33 3.21 -3.09
CA THR A 278 6.44 2.97 -2.17
C THR A 278 5.89 2.70 -0.78
N VAL A 279 6.17 1.51 -0.26
CA VAL A 279 5.85 1.14 1.13
C VAL A 279 7.11 1.10 1.96
N PHE A 280 6.98 1.36 3.26
CA PHE A 280 8.09 1.35 4.19
C PHE A 280 7.68 0.83 5.57
N TRP A 281 8.64 0.25 6.28
CA TRP A 281 8.47 -0.21 7.67
C TRP A 281 9.80 -0.31 8.40
N ALA A 282 9.75 -0.18 9.70
CA ALA A 282 10.89 -0.34 10.59
C ALA A 282 10.92 -1.73 11.24
N VAL A 283 12.09 -2.17 11.69
CA VAL A 283 12.27 -3.33 12.55
C VAL A 283 13.05 -2.90 13.77
N ALA A 284 12.42 -2.98 14.94
CA ALA A 284 13.02 -2.73 16.23
C ALA A 284 12.54 -3.79 17.21
N ASP A 285 13.24 -3.93 18.33
CA ASP A 285 12.95 -4.93 19.38
C ASP A 285 11.57 -4.70 20.01
N ASP A 286 11.14 -3.43 20.11
CA ASP A 286 9.79 -3.09 20.55
C ASP A 286 8.95 -2.41 19.45
N ALA A 287 7.64 -2.67 19.52
CA ALA A 287 6.70 -2.18 18.53
C ALA A 287 6.52 -0.64 18.55
N LYS A 288 6.77 0.00 19.71
CA LYS A 288 6.63 1.44 19.89
C LYS A 288 7.75 2.19 19.17
N THR A 289 9.00 1.80 19.41
CA THR A 289 10.18 2.37 18.73
C THR A 289 10.07 2.22 17.21
N ALA A 290 9.65 1.03 16.73
CA ALA A 290 9.44 0.83 15.31
C ALA A 290 8.35 1.76 14.75
N LYS A 291 7.24 1.92 15.47
CA LYS A 291 6.16 2.82 15.04
C LYS A 291 6.58 4.29 15.04
N GLU A 292 7.29 4.75 16.05
CA GLU A 292 7.80 6.13 16.10
C GLU A 292 8.73 6.44 14.92
N ALA A 293 9.57 5.48 14.51
CA ALA A 293 10.41 5.60 13.33
C ALA A 293 9.60 5.67 12.02
N GLU A 294 8.57 4.81 11.90
CA GLU A 294 7.65 4.81 10.77
C GLU A 294 6.86 6.13 10.67
N ASP A 295 6.34 6.63 11.78
CA ASP A 295 5.57 7.88 11.85
C ASP A 295 6.45 9.09 11.46
N TRP A 296 7.67 9.17 11.97
CA TRP A 296 8.60 10.24 11.59
C TRP A 296 8.95 10.21 10.09
N PHE A 297 9.23 9.04 9.54
CA PHE A 297 9.51 8.90 8.10
C PHE A 297 8.28 9.21 7.25
N SER A 298 7.08 8.86 7.76
CA SER A 298 5.80 9.23 7.14
C SER A 298 5.62 10.74 7.02
N VAL A 299 5.93 11.50 8.07
CA VAL A 299 5.88 12.98 8.03
C VAL A 299 6.79 13.56 6.96
N LEU A 300 7.98 12.95 6.73
CA LEU A 300 8.91 13.42 5.71
C LEU A 300 8.51 13.07 4.26
N THR A 301 7.66 12.08 4.07
CA THR A 301 7.37 11.51 2.75
C THR A 301 5.93 11.71 2.27
N ASN A 302 4.98 11.86 3.19
CA ASN A 302 3.58 12.10 2.87
C ASN A 302 3.23 13.60 2.92
N THR A 303 2.08 13.94 2.34
CA THR A 303 1.51 15.28 2.50
C THR A 303 1.01 15.42 3.94
N PRO A 304 1.35 16.50 4.65
CA PRO A 304 0.84 16.75 6.00
C PRO A 304 -0.70 16.84 6.02
N ASP A 305 -1.32 16.21 7.02
CA ASP A 305 -2.77 16.22 7.17
C ASP A 305 -3.28 17.47 7.94
N ASP A 306 -2.43 18.04 8.80
CA ASP A 306 -2.78 19.20 9.61
C ASP A 306 -1.60 20.17 9.83
N ALA A 307 -1.88 21.29 10.51
CA ALA A 307 -0.90 22.32 10.80
C ALA A 307 0.23 21.85 11.76
N SER A 308 -0.03 20.87 12.61
CA SER A 308 0.97 20.30 13.52
C SER A 308 2.00 19.48 12.75
N GLU A 309 1.55 18.60 11.86
CA GLU A 309 2.43 17.82 10.98
C GLU A 309 3.22 18.71 10.03
N GLN A 310 2.59 19.77 9.50
CA GLN A 310 3.29 20.75 8.66
C GLN A 310 4.40 21.46 9.43
N SER A 311 4.17 21.80 10.71
CA SER A 311 5.19 22.38 11.58
C SER A 311 6.31 21.39 11.88
N GLU A 312 5.99 20.15 12.18
CA GLU A 312 6.95 19.06 12.43
C GLU A 312 7.81 18.77 11.19
N LEU A 313 7.20 18.69 10.01
CA LEU A 313 7.90 18.56 8.73
C LEU A 313 8.90 19.70 8.54
N ARG A 314 8.48 20.95 8.72
CA ARG A 314 9.35 22.10 8.56
C ARG A 314 10.55 22.07 9.51
N VAL A 315 10.32 21.79 10.80
CA VAL A 315 11.38 21.70 11.82
C VAL A 315 12.36 20.56 11.49
N SER A 316 11.85 19.39 11.11
CA SER A 316 12.67 18.25 10.77
C SER A 316 13.52 18.49 9.52
N VAL A 317 12.94 19.07 8.46
CA VAL A 317 13.66 19.39 7.23
C VAL A 317 14.69 20.48 7.45
N GLU A 318 14.39 21.52 8.24
CA GLU A 318 15.36 22.58 8.58
C GLU A 318 16.55 22.00 9.36
N ALA A 319 16.31 21.12 10.33
CA ALA A 319 17.36 20.47 11.09
C ALA A 319 18.21 19.54 10.21
N LEU A 320 17.58 18.74 9.33
CA LEU A 320 18.27 17.89 8.37
C LEU A 320 19.13 18.70 7.38
N SER A 321 18.60 19.80 6.85
CA SER A 321 19.33 20.67 5.92
C SER A 321 20.58 21.31 6.56
N LYS A 322 20.55 21.54 7.88
CA LYS A 322 21.71 21.99 8.67
C LYS A 322 22.66 20.87 9.06
N GLY A 323 22.40 19.63 8.62
CA GLY A 323 23.23 18.45 8.89
C GLY A 323 23.17 17.95 10.34
N LYS A 324 22.11 18.28 11.09
CA LYS A 324 21.93 17.77 12.45
C LYS A 324 21.72 16.27 12.44
N PRO A 325 22.36 15.51 13.33
CA PRO A 325 22.16 14.07 13.44
C PRO A 325 20.73 13.77 13.95
N LEU A 326 20.22 12.58 13.61
CA LEU A 326 18.88 12.15 13.99
C LEU A 326 18.62 12.24 15.50
N SER A 327 19.64 11.94 16.33
CA SER A 327 19.58 12.02 17.80
C SER A 327 19.32 13.42 18.35
N GLU A 328 19.69 14.47 17.61
CA GLU A 328 19.36 15.85 17.97
C GLU A 328 17.97 16.28 17.46
N ILE A 329 17.52 15.71 16.35
CA ILE A 329 16.21 16.03 15.73
C ILE A 329 15.09 15.32 16.50
N LYS A 330 15.29 14.03 16.80
CA LYS A 330 14.35 13.15 17.49
C LYS A 330 15.11 12.25 18.47
N PRO A 331 15.36 12.69 19.70
CA PRO A 331 16.18 11.94 20.67
C PRO A 331 15.66 10.55 21.00
N ASN A 332 14.35 10.31 20.82
CA ASN A 332 13.71 9.02 21.08
C ASN A 332 13.91 7.99 19.94
N LEU A 333 14.46 8.41 18.80
CA LEU A 333 14.66 7.54 17.65
C LEU A 333 16.08 6.98 17.65
N ASP A 334 16.20 5.64 17.61
CA ASP A 334 17.50 4.99 17.42
C ASP A 334 17.90 5.02 15.93
N ALA A 335 19.04 5.64 15.64
CA ALA A 335 19.61 5.71 14.30
C ALA A 335 19.92 4.32 13.71
N ASN A 336 20.17 3.31 14.54
CA ASN A 336 20.46 1.94 14.12
C ASN A 336 19.19 1.13 13.82
N THR A 337 18.00 1.65 14.10
CA THR A 337 16.73 0.98 13.75
C THR A 337 16.76 0.57 12.29
N ARG A 338 16.67 -0.75 12.03
CA ARG A 338 16.61 -1.28 10.67
C ARG A 338 15.35 -0.84 9.97
N PHE A 339 15.49 -0.40 8.73
CA PHE A 339 14.42 0.22 7.99
C PHE A 339 14.36 -0.33 6.55
N TYR A 340 13.17 -0.67 6.12
CA TYR A 340 12.94 -1.20 4.79
C TYR A 340 12.09 -0.25 3.95
N VAL A 341 12.43 -0.13 2.68
CA VAL A 341 11.63 0.61 1.70
C VAL A 341 11.51 -0.21 0.42
N LEU A 342 10.27 -0.41 -0.04
CA LEU A 342 9.95 -1.21 -1.21
C LEU A 342 9.10 -0.40 -2.20
N GLY A 343 9.63 -0.18 -3.40
CA GLY A 343 8.92 0.44 -4.52
C GLY A 343 8.32 -0.60 -5.45
N LEU A 344 7.02 -0.52 -5.67
CA LEU A 344 6.23 -1.42 -6.52
C LEU A 344 5.54 -0.65 -7.62
N ALA A 345 5.52 -1.19 -8.83
CA ALA A 345 4.74 -0.66 -9.94
C ALA A 345 3.93 -1.78 -10.63
N PRO A 346 2.76 -1.45 -11.19
CA PRO A 346 1.98 -2.42 -11.93
C PRO A 346 2.69 -2.84 -13.23
N ASN A 347 2.56 -4.12 -13.56
CA ASN A 347 3.02 -4.69 -14.81
C ASN A 347 1.99 -5.73 -15.29
N ALA A 348 0.96 -5.25 -15.99
CA ALA A 348 -0.23 -6.03 -16.35
C ALA A 348 -0.88 -6.71 -15.12
N SER A 349 -0.95 -8.03 -15.06
CA SER A 349 -1.47 -8.79 -13.91
C SER A 349 -0.43 -9.04 -12.79
N ARG A 350 0.79 -8.53 -12.95
CA ARG A 350 1.91 -8.71 -12.03
C ARG A 350 2.38 -7.39 -11.45
N LEU A 351 3.28 -7.48 -10.47
CA LEU A 351 3.96 -6.32 -9.89
C LEU A 351 5.46 -6.40 -10.20
N SER A 352 6.02 -5.26 -10.61
CA SER A 352 7.46 -5.07 -10.76
C SER A 352 8.02 -4.40 -9.52
N ILE A 353 9.12 -4.93 -9.01
CA ILE A 353 9.90 -4.28 -7.95
C ILE A 353 10.77 -3.21 -8.61
N ARG A 354 10.51 -1.94 -8.30
CA ARG A 354 11.31 -0.81 -8.78
C ARG A 354 12.60 -0.65 -8.00
N TYR A 355 12.52 -0.81 -6.69
CA TYR A 355 13.67 -0.81 -5.80
C TYR A 355 13.35 -1.48 -4.46
N TRP A 356 14.41 -1.94 -3.82
CA TRP A 356 14.39 -2.50 -2.48
C TRP A 356 15.55 -1.92 -1.69
N LEU A 357 15.27 -1.33 -0.54
CA LEU A 357 16.26 -0.80 0.38
C LEU A 357 16.16 -1.56 1.70
N ASP A 358 17.31 -2.01 2.16
CA ASP A 358 17.55 -2.59 3.48
C ASP A 358 18.63 -1.72 4.12
N THR A 359 18.25 -0.87 5.06
CA THR A 359 19.10 0.21 5.57
C THR A 359 18.78 0.49 7.04
N THR A 360 19.32 1.56 7.60
CA THR A 360 18.97 2.07 8.92
C THR A 360 18.27 3.41 8.83
N LEU A 361 17.50 3.76 9.87
CA LEU A 361 16.82 5.05 9.97
C LEU A 361 17.81 6.21 9.92
N GLY A 362 18.96 6.07 10.57
CA GLY A 362 20.03 7.07 10.56
C GLY A 362 20.61 7.29 9.16
N GLN A 363 20.82 6.21 8.39
CA GLN A 363 21.30 6.32 7.02
C GLN A 363 20.28 6.99 6.10
N LEU A 364 18.98 6.69 6.26
CA LEU A 364 17.92 7.38 5.53
C LEU A 364 17.88 8.87 5.89
N ALA A 365 17.93 9.20 7.17
CA ALA A 365 17.98 10.59 7.63
C ALA A 365 19.18 11.34 7.03
N GLN A 366 20.36 10.72 7.02
CA GLN A 366 21.57 11.29 6.40
C GLN A 366 21.41 11.51 4.89
N ASN A 367 20.85 10.55 4.18
CA ASN A 367 20.61 10.66 2.74
C ASN A 367 19.62 11.78 2.40
N MET A 368 18.57 11.94 3.22
CA MET A 368 17.61 13.03 3.12
C MET A 368 18.26 14.38 3.46
N ALA A 369 19.11 14.43 4.49
CA ALA A 369 19.88 15.62 4.81
C ALA A 369 20.75 16.07 3.62
N TRP A 370 21.46 15.15 2.97
CA TRP A 370 22.21 15.44 1.75
C TRP A 370 21.29 15.96 0.62
N HIS A 371 20.10 15.40 0.48
CA HIS A 371 19.16 15.87 -0.54
C HIS A 371 18.78 17.34 -0.32
N PHE A 372 18.44 17.73 0.89
CA PHE A 372 18.09 19.13 1.21
C PHE A 372 19.28 20.06 1.10
N GLN A 373 20.49 19.63 1.51
CA GLN A 373 21.73 20.40 1.34
C GLN A 373 22.09 20.60 -0.12
N ASP A 374 21.95 19.56 -0.95
CA ASP A 374 22.22 19.65 -2.38
C ASP A 374 21.29 20.66 -3.08
N LEU A 375 20.02 20.73 -2.65
CA LEU A 375 19.04 21.70 -3.15
C LEU A 375 19.22 23.12 -2.61
N ALA A 376 19.92 23.29 -1.47
CA ALA A 376 20.01 24.57 -0.78
C ALA A 376 20.67 25.66 -1.66
N MET A 377 20.07 26.84 -1.70
CA MET A 377 20.54 28.05 -2.38
C MET A 377 20.38 29.26 -1.45
N ASP A 378 21.17 30.29 -1.66
CA ASP A 378 21.04 31.56 -0.98
C ASP A 378 20.87 32.69 -2.03
N PRO A 379 19.69 33.39 -2.06
CA PRO A 379 18.50 33.15 -1.24
C PRO A 379 17.75 31.88 -1.64
N LEU A 380 17.01 31.28 -0.68
CA LEU A 380 16.15 30.11 -0.95
C LEU A 380 15.04 30.49 -1.93
N PRO A 381 14.85 29.73 -3.04
CA PRO A 381 13.81 30.03 -4.03
C PRO A 381 12.40 29.55 -3.64
N TRP A 382 12.20 29.07 -2.42
CA TRP A 382 10.91 28.59 -1.90
C TRP A 382 10.73 28.96 -0.42
N ARG A 383 9.47 29.02 -0.01
CA ARG A 383 9.08 29.20 1.40
C ARG A 383 9.01 27.86 2.14
N GLU A 384 8.61 26.81 1.43
CA GLU A 384 8.47 25.44 1.93
C GLU A 384 9.31 24.50 1.09
N PRO A 385 9.98 23.50 1.69
CA PRO A 385 10.78 22.53 0.98
C PRO A 385 9.99 21.86 -0.14
N PRO A 386 10.55 21.73 -1.35
CA PRO A 386 9.85 21.14 -2.47
C PRO A 386 9.69 19.62 -2.28
N SER A 387 8.47 19.11 -2.46
CA SER A 387 8.24 17.67 -2.56
C SER A 387 8.90 17.09 -3.81
N VAL A 388 9.15 15.78 -3.81
CA VAL A 388 9.72 15.07 -4.98
C VAL A 388 8.85 15.30 -6.23
N TRP A 389 7.53 15.31 -6.08
CA TRP A 389 6.62 15.60 -7.18
C TRP A 389 6.81 17.02 -7.73
N ARG A 390 7.00 18.02 -6.85
CA ARG A 390 7.26 19.40 -7.27
C ARG A 390 8.60 19.57 -7.99
N LEU A 391 9.59 18.73 -7.69
CA LEU A 391 10.85 18.67 -8.43
C LEU A 391 10.64 18.05 -9.82
N LEU A 392 9.88 16.96 -9.91
CA LEU A 392 9.62 16.25 -11.15
C LEU A 392 8.83 17.08 -12.15
N ILE A 393 7.84 17.84 -11.70
CA ILE A 393 7.01 18.67 -12.58
C ILE A 393 7.82 19.73 -13.32
N GLN A 394 8.99 20.16 -12.79
CA GLN A 394 9.89 21.09 -13.47
C GLN A 394 10.52 20.49 -14.74
N THR A 395 10.54 19.17 -14.86
CA THR A 395 11.05 18.47 -16.07
C THR A 395 9.98 18.24 -17.12
N ALA A 396 8.71 18.46 -16.75
CA ALA A 396 7.56 18.14 -17.59
C ALA A 396 7.22 19.26 -18.57
N ALA A 397 6.98 18.93 -19.83
CA ALA A 397 6.48 19.88 -20.82
C ALA A 397 5.14 20.47 -20.37
N GLN A 398 4.99 21.79 -20.47
CA GLN A 398 3.78 22.54 -20.06
C GLN A 398 3.43 22.37 -18.57
N GLY A 399 4.34 21.87 -17.71
CA GLY A 399 4.06 21.59 -16.31
C GLY A 399 2.97 20.51 -16.09
N LYS A 400 2.71 19.64 -17.07
CA LYS A 400 1.69 18.59 -16.98
C LYS A 400 2.31 17.30 -16.46
N SER A 401 1.67 16.69 -15.46
CA SER A 401 2.15 15.45 -14.80
C SER A 401 2.27 14.26 -15.77
N GLU A 402 1.41 14.20 -16.79
CA GLU A 402 1.44 13.19 -17.84
C GLU A 402 2.70 13.21 -18.70
N ASN A 403 3.40 14.36 -18.71
CA ASN A 403 4.66 14.57 -19.45
C ASN A 403 5.91 14.30 -18.58
N ILE A 404 5.77 13.88 -17.34
CA ILE A 404 6.91 13.43 -16.53
C ILE A 404 7.35 12.06 -17.05
N PRO A 405 8.64 11.88 -17.39
CA PRO A 405 9.14 10.55 -17.79
C PRO A 405 8.89 9.53 -16.68
N PRO A 406 8.18 8.40 -16.94
CA PRO A 406 7.74 7.48 -15.88
C PRO A 406 8.89 6.92 -15.03
N GLN A 407 10.04 6.64 -15.66
CA GLN A 407 11.22 6.08 -14.97
C GLN A 407 11.89 7.11 -14.05
N LEU A 408 11.84 8.40 -14.40
CA LEU A 408 12.53 9.46 -13.68
C LEU A 408 12.06 9.59 -12.23
N ALA A 409 10.78 9.39 -11.98
CA ALA A 409 10.20 9.47 -10.65
C ALA A 409 10.79 8.40 -9.70
N GLY A 410 10.84 7.15 -10.15
CA GLY A 410 11.42 6.04 -9.38
C GLY A 410 12.92 6.21 -9.17
N GLU A 411 13.66 6.63 -10.20
CA GLU A 411 15.11 6.86 -10.13
C GLU A 411 15.47 8.02 -9.20
N LEU A 412 14.73 9.14 -9.26
CA LEU A 412 14.93 10.27 -8.36
C LEU A 412 14.68 9.87 -6.90
N THR A 413 13.58 9.18 -6.63
CA THR A 413 13.26 8.71 -5.28
C THR A 413 14.35 7.77 -4.75
N ARG A 414 14.78 6.82 -5.58
CA ARG A 414 15.88 5.93 -5.23
C ARG A 414 17.15 6.72 -4.91
N ALA A 415 17.52 7.70 -5.73
CA ALA A 415 18.71 8.53 -5.52
C ALA A 415 18.63 9.31 -4.20
N ILE A 416 17.46 9.87 -3.86
CA ILE A 416 17.23 10.56 -2.59
C ILE A 416 17.44 9.59 -1.42
N LEU A 417 16.73 8.45 -1.42
CA LEU A 417 16.73 7.50 -0.31
C LEU A 417 18.07 6.76 -0.13
N THR A 418 18.84 6.56 -1.22
CA THR A 418 20.13 5.85 -1.18
C THR A 418 21.32 6.77 -1.12
N GLY A 419 21.15 8.09 -1.28
CA GLY A 419 22.25 9.04 -1.40
C GLY A 419 23.10 8.84 -2.66
N GLN A 420 22.64 8.09 -3.66
CA GLN A 420 23.29 7.90 -4.95
C GLN A 420 23.16 9.15 -5.83
N PRO A 421 23.94 9.27 -6.92
CA PRO A 421 23.80 10.35 -7.88
C PRO A 421 22.37 10.46 -8.40
N TYR A 422 21.91 11.68 -8.62
CA TYR A 422 20.64 11.92 -9.27
C TYR A 422 20.67 11.47 -10.74
N PRO A 423 19.51 11.08 -11.33
CA PRO A 423 19.46 10.75 -12.75
C PRO A 423 19.92 11.93 -13.60
N ARG A 424 20.93 11.73 -14.44
CA ARG A 424 21.41 12.79 -15.37
C ARG A 424 20.34 13.26 -16.33
N MET A 425 19.33 12.43 -16.59
CA MET A 425 18.14 12.80 -17.37
C MET A 425 17.45 14.03 -16.78
N MET A 426 17.46 14.25 -15.45
CA MET A 426 16.92 15.48 -14.84
C MET A 426 17.60 16.72 -15.39
N LEU A 427 18.94 16.73 -15.42
CA LEU A 427 19.72 17.87 -15.94
C LEU A 427 19.39 18.13 -17.41
N THR A 428 19.40 17.09 -18.23
CA THR A 428 19.11 17.18 -19.67
C THR A 428 17.67 17.71 -19.92
N GLN A 429 16.69 17.21 -19.19
CA GLN A 429 15.30 17.66 -19.31
C GLN A 429 15.12 19.11 -18.86
N LEU A 430 15.75 19.51 -17.75
CA LEU A 430 15.68 20.89 -17.28
C LEU A 430 16.30 21.87 -18.26
N VAL A 431 17.47 21.57 -18.81
CA VAL A 431 18.09 22.41 -19.86
C VAL A 431 17.17 22.50 -21.08
N SER A 432 16.57 21.38 -21.51
CA SER A 432 15.63 21.36 -22.62
C SER A 432 14.39 22.21 -22.33
N ARG A 433 13.86 22.14 -21.08
CA ARG A 433 12.70 22.97 -20.68
C ARG A 433 13.04 24.45 -20.60
N ILE A 434 14.18 24.81 -20.01
CA ILE A 434 14.62 26.22 -19.97
C ILE A 434 14.71 26.79 -21.40
N ARG A 435 15.29 26.02 -22.34
CA ARG A 435 15.38 26.44 -23.74
C ARG A 435 14.03 26.55 -24.44
N ALA A 436 13.10 25.65 -24.15
CA ALA A 436 11.78 25.61 -24.81
C ALA A 436 10.79 26.61 -24.20
N ASP A 437 10.80 26.77 -22.87
CA ASP A 437 9.84 27.57 -22.12
C ASP A 437 10.30 29.01 -21.92
N GLY A 438 11.61 29.29 -22.05
CA GLY A 438 12.20 30.59 -21.67
C GLY A 438 12.19 30.88 -20.16
N ASP A 439 11.77 29.89 -19.33
CA ASP A 439 11.57 30.07 -17.90
C ASP A 439 12.77 29.56 -17.10
N LEU A 440 13.55 30.48 -16.55
CA LEU A 440 14.70 30.25 -15.70
C LEU A 440 14.32 30.49 -14.22
N ASN A 441 13.44 29.67 -13.67
CA ASN A 441 13.00 29.84 -12.28
C ASN A 441 13.98 29.22 -11.26
N GLY A 442 13.92 29.74 -10.03
CA GLY A 442 14.83 29.34 -8.96
C GLY A 442 14.78 27.86 -8.60
N LEU A 443 13.62 27.18 -8.77
CA LEU A 443 13.51 25.76 -8.49
C LEU A 443 14.23 24.91 -9.55
N ARG A 444 14.12 25.26 -10.83
CA ARG A 444 14.90 24.62 -11.91
C ARG A 444 16.41 24.71 -11.65
N ILE A 445 16.88 25.90 -11.25
CA ILE A 445 18.29 26.12 -10.93
C ILE A 445 18.71 25.30 -9.71
N ALA A 446 17.90 25.27 -8.64
CA ALA A 446 18.21 24.47 -7.47
C ALA A 446 18.33 22.98 -7.78
N ILE A 447 17.48 22.43 -8.65
CA ILE A 447 17.57 21.04 -9.08
C ILE A 447 18.83 20.79 -9.90
N MET A 448 19.17 21.69 -10.85
CA MET A 448 20.43 21.58 -11.62
C MET A 448 21.65 21.60 -10.71
N LYS A 449 21.67 22.54 -9.76
CA LYS A 449 22.70 22.62 -8.72
C LYS A 449 22.76 21.33 -7.91
N ALA A 450 21.62 20.79 -7.48
CA ALA A 450 21.57 19.57 -6.67
C ALA A 450 22.17 18.36 -7.40
N VAL A 451 21.90 18.22 -8.69
CA VAL A 451 22.49 17.15 -9.52
C VAL A 451 24.02 17.27 -9.51
N LEU A 452 24.54 18.45 -9.79
CA LEU A 452 26.00 18.69 -9.85
C LEU A 452 26.64 18.59 -8.45
N GLN A 453 26.02 19.14 -7.41
CA GLN A 453 26.51 19.06 -6.04
C GLN A 453 26.58 17.62 -5.53
N ARG A 454 25.62 16.76 -5.92
CA ARG A 454 25.67 15.35 -5.61
C ARG A 454 26.78 14.63 -6.39
N GLU A 455 27.03 15.01 -7.64
CA GLU A 455 28.16 14.50 -8.42
C GLU A 455 29.48 14.90 -7.80
N PHE A 456 29.64 16.15 -7.32
CA PHE A 456 30.80 16.60 -6.55
C PHE A 456 30.98 15.77 -5.26
N ARG A 457 29.95 15.64 -4.45
CA ARG A 457 29.95 14.81 -3.22
C ARG A 457 30.40 13.38 -3.48
N LYS A 458 30.11 12.84 -4.65
CA LYS A 458 30.47 11.46 -5.05
C LYS A 458 31.83 11.39 -5.78
N GLY A 459 32.52 12.52 -5.99
CA GLY A 459 33.82 12.58 -6.65
C GLY A 459 33.76 12.42 -8.18
N PHE A 460 32.58 12.57 -8.81
CA PHE A 460 32.47 12.53 -10.29
C PHE A 460 32.91 13.84 -10.95
N ILE A 461 32.84 14.95 -10.24
CA ILE A 461 33.34 16.25 -10.65
C ILE A 461 34.21 16.82 -9.53
N SER A 462 35.20 17.63 -9.87
CA SER A 462 36.18 18.21 -8.93
C SER A 462 35.81 19.58 -8.41
N GLU A 463 34.88 20.26 -9.05
CA GLU A 463 34.45 21.62 -8.70
C GLU A 463 33.18 21.58 -7.84
N GLU A 464 33.27 22.21 -6.66
CA GLU A 464 32.11 22.37 -5.77
C GLU A 464 31.15 23.43 -6.32
N ILE A 465 29.86 23.18 -6.25
CA ILE A 465 28.85 24.12 -6.72
C ILE A 465 28.42 25.02 -5.57
N PRO A 466 28.66 26.33 -5.64
CA PRO A 466 28.37 27.24 -4.54
C PRO A 466 26.88 27.41 -4.29
N MET A 467 26.50 27.66 -3.02
CA MET A 467 25.10 27.93 -2.64
C MET A 467 24.62 29.30 -3.09
N ALA A 468 25.51 30.26 -3.20
CA ALA A 468 25.25 31.65 -3.57
C ALA A 468 26.12 32.09 -4.74
N LEU A 469 25.96 33.33 -5.16
CA LEU A 469 26.82 33.94 -6.18
C LEU A 469 28.29 33.93 -5.74
N ASP A 470 29.14 33.21 -6.48
CA ASP A 470 30.58 33.22 -6.27
C ASP A 470 31.22 34.32 -7.12
N VAL A 471 31.57 35.43 -6.47
CA VAL A 471 32.18 36.59 -7.13
C VAL A 471 33.64 36.34 -7.56
N GLN A 472 34.29 35.35 -6.93
CA GLN A 472 35.70 35.00 -7.21
C GLN A 472 35.83 33.91 -8.31
N ASN A 473 34.74 33.35 -8.77
CA ASN A 473 34.75 32.28 -9.78
C ASN A 473 35.36 32.80 -11.09
N THR A 474 36.41 32.11 -11.55
CA THR A 474 37.17 32.48 -12.77
C THR A 474 36.71 31.71 -14.01
N ASN A 475 35.79 30.76 -13.85
CA ASN A 475 35.22 29.99 -14.97
C ASN A 475 34.57 30.93 -16.00
N VAL A 476 35.00 30.83 -17.26
CA VAL A 476 34.55 31.72 -18.33
C VAL A 476 33.04 31.67 -18.53
N ALA A 477 32.43 30.46 -18.55
CA ALA A 477 30.99 30.28 -18.71
C ALA A 477 30.23 30.91 -17.53
N TYR A 478 30.73 30.76 -16.30
CA TYR A 478 30.14 31.37 -15.12
C TYR A 478 30.16 32.91 -15.21
N ARG A 479 31.29 33.49 -15.61
CA ARG A 479 31.41 34.95 -15.80
C ARG A 479 30.51 35.48 -16.91
N LEU A 480 30.40 34.75 -18.03
CA LEU A 480 29.45 35.11 -19.09
C LEU A 480 27.99 35.06 -18.58
N GLY A 481 27.61 34.05 -17.83
CA GLY A 481 26.26 33.99 -17.21
C GLY A 481 25.97 35.19 -16.30
N ARG A 482 26.96 35.61 -15.48
CA ARG A 482 26.88 36.83 -14.66
C ARG A 482 26.71 38.08 -15.51
N LEU A 483 27.48 38.20 -16.60
CA LEU A 483 27.39 39.32 -17.53
C LEU A 483 25.97 39.38 -18.16
N PHE A 484 25.44 38.24 -18.62
CA PHE A 484 24.09 38.15 -19.17
C PHE A 484 23.05 38.63 -18.17
N ALA A 485 23.08 38.18 -16.90
CA ALA A 485 22.14 38.60 -15.87
C ALA A 485 22.21 40.11 -15.60
N VAL A 486 23.39 40.71 -15.65
CA VAL A 486 23.57 42.17 -15.48
C VAL A 486 22.97 42.92 -16.70
N LEU A 487 23.23 42.45 -17.91
CA LEU A 487 22.68 43.07 -19.14
C LEU A 487 21.18 42.98 -19.17
N GLU A 488 20.61 41.85 -18.80
CA GLU A 488 19.14 41.69 -18.68
C GLU A 488 18.55 42.69 -17.68
N ARG A 489 19.19 42.81 -16.51
CA ARG A 489 18.74 43.76 -15.49
C ARG A 489 18.82 45.20 -15.94
N ILE A 490 19.88 45.57 -16.67
CA ILE A 490 20.00 46.89 -17.28
C ILE A 490 18.88 47.13 -18.27
N GLN A 491 18.56 46.16 -19.13
CA GLN A 491 17.48 46.25 -20.08
C GLN A 491 16.11 46.45 -19.40
N GLU A 492 15.81 45.64 -18.36
CA GLU A 492 14.57 45.78 -17.59
C GLU A 492 14.42 47.15 -16.94
N VAL A 493 15.50 47.68 -16.36
CA VAL A 493 15.48 49.00 -15.71
C VAL A 493 15.35 50.15 -16.74
N ALA A 494 16.02 50.02 -17.88
CA ALA A 494 16.05 51.07 -18.90
C ALA A 494 14.74 51.17 -19.74
N LEU A 495 14.09 50.01 -20.00
CA LEU A 495 12.97 49.94 -20.96
C LEU A 495 11.61 49.71 -20.30
N SER A 496 11.54 49.72 -18.96
CA SER A 496 10.38 49.29 -18.15
C SER A 496 10.02 47.80 -18.24
N ARG A 497 9.17 47.31 -17.30
CA ARG A 497 8.88 45.88 -17.12
C ARG A 497 8.04 45.22 -18.24
N ASP A 498 7.55 45.96 -19.21
CA ASP A 498 6.66 45.44 -20.27
C ASP A 498 7.43 45.14 -21.57
N LEU A 499 8.55 44.40 -21.44
CA LEU A 499 9.31 43.99 -22.64
C LEU A 499 8.72 42.72 -23.25
N ASN A 500 8.44 42.77 -24.55
CA ASN A 500 7.99 41.62 -25.33
C ASN A 500 9.07 40.51 -25.46
N SER A 501 10.34 40.82 -25.19
CA SER A 501 11.46 39.88 -25.27
C SER A 501 12.71 40.48 -24.62
N THR A 502 13.37 39.72 -23.74
CA THR A 502 14.63 40.11 -23.09
C THR A 502 15.86 39.70 -23.88
N ILE A 503 17.05 40.12 -23.48
CA ILE A 503 18.33 39.66 -24.03
C ILE A 503 18.45 38.15 -23.84
N VAL A 504 17.98 37.62 -22.69
CA VAL A 504 17.98 36.19 -22.41
C VAL A 504 17.11 35.43 -23.42
N ASP A 505 15.90 35.90 -23.71
CA ASP A 505 14.99 35.27 -24.66
C ASP A 505 15.61 35.17 -26.07
N LYS A 506 16.38 36.18 -26.47
CA LYS A 506 16.93 36.27 -27.81
C LYS A 506 18.25 35.50 -27.98
N TYR A 507 19.09 35.50 -26.98
CA TYR A 507 20.48 35.08 -27.15
C TYR A 507 20.88 33.87 -26.29
N TYR A 508 20.18 33.55 -25.19
CA TYR A 508 20.54 32.44 -24.35
C TYR A 508 20.45 31.07 -25.05
N GLY A 509 19.54 30.94 -26.04
CA GLY A 509 19.42 29.74 -26.85
C GLY A 509 20.49 29.58 -27.93
N ALA A 510 21.19 30.67 -28.26
CA ALA A 510 22.22 30.74 -29.31
C ALA A 510 23.66 30.77 -28.78
N ALA A 511 23.82 31.02 -27.49
CA ALA A 511 25.09 30.99 -26.77
C ALA A 511 25.32 29.66 -26.06
#